data_e2813057191a5052eecdfe2a43070b4e
#
_entry.id   e2813057191a5052eecdfe2a43070b4e
#
_cell.length_a   1.000
_cell.length_b   1.000
_cell.length_c   1.000
_cell.angle_alpha   90.00
_cell.angle_beta   90.00
_cell.angle_gamma   90.00
#
_symmetry.space_group_name_H-M   'P 1'
#
loop_
_entity.id
_entity.type
_entity.pdbx_description
1 polymer ?
#
loop_
_entity_poly.entity_id
_entity_poly.type
_entity_poly.pdbx_seq_one_letter_code
_entity_poly.pdbx_strand_id
1 'polypeptide(L)'
;DSAGSIYFSDSGSSKVRRIGVGGDIAVVAGNGDFADHGDGGSALEAGVRSPGGLAIGPDGALYIVEQTSHRIRKVDTGGTISRKAGNGMPGYGGDGGMAVEAGIKGPFRMVFDQQKNIYFSDRDNNRIRKIDTNGIIHTVAGHSNIGWVQDGLEVHITVHNFP
;
A
#
# COMPACT_ATOMS: atom_id res chain seq x y z
N ASP A 1 -11.26 7.07 -8.81
CA ASP A 1 -11.10 8.36 -8.17
C ASP A 1 -12.41 9.16 -8.20
N SER A 2 -12.43 10.34 -7.59
CA SER A 2 -13.63 11.21 -7.56
C SER A 2 -14.05 11.74 -8.94
N ALA A 3 -13.16 11.68 -9.94
CA ALA A 3 -13.46 12.06 -11.31
C ALA A 3 -14.06 10.89 -12.13
N GLY A 4 -14.16 9.69 -11.56
CA GLY A 4 -14.68 8.49 -12.22
C GLY A 4 -13.64 7.67 -12.99
N SER A 5 -12.34 7.98 -12.88
CA SER A 5 -11.30 7.16 -13.47
C SER A 5 -11.06 5.89 -12.66
N ILE A 6 -10.72 4.80 -13.33
CA ILE A 6 -10.39 3.51 -12.75
C ILE A 6 -8.89 3.28 -12.84
N TYR A 7 -8.28 2.85 -11.73
CA TYR A 7 -6.87 2.49 -11.68
C TYR A 7 -6.71 0.99 -11.53
N PHE A 8 -5.77 0.41 -12.26
CA PHE A 8 -5.48 -1.01 -12.17
C PHE A 8 -3.97 -1.30 -12.26
N SER A 9 -3.56 -2.35 -11.54
CA SER A 9 -2.20 -2.84 -11.58
C SER A 9 -2.02 -3.80 -12.76
N ASP A 10 -1.08 -3.48 -13.62
CA ASP A 10 -0.60 -4.34 -14.71
C ASP A 10 0.72 -4.97 -14.26
N SER A 11 0.61 -5.96 -13.35
CA SER A 11 1.75 -6.55 -12.66
C SER A 11 2.74 -7.22 -13.61
N GLY A 12 2.24 -7.81 -14.70
CA GLY A 12 3.08 -8.45 -15.71
C GLY A 12 3.95 -7.47 -16.49
N SER A 13 3.53 -6.22 -16.59
CA SER A 13 4.28 -5.15 -17.25
C SER A 13 5.03 -4.24 -16.27
N SER A 14 4.96 -4.50 -14.96
CA SER A 14 5.53 -3.61 -13.93
C SER A 14 5.00 -2.18 -14.03
N LYS A 15 3.70 -2.02 -14.30
CA LYS A 15 3.03 -0.72 -14.48
C LYS A 15 1.73 -0.62 -13.72
N VAL A 16 1.37 0.61 -13.39
CA VAL A 16 0.01 0.96 -12.96
C VAL A 16 -0.61 1.82 -14.03
N ARG A 17 -1.85 1.52 -14.39
CA ARG A 17 -2.57 2.20 -15.46
C ARG A 17 -3.86 2.81 -14.94
N ARG A 18 -4.35 3.82 -15.65
CA ARG A 18 -5.63 4.48 -15.43
C ARG A 18 -6.48 4.37 -16.71
N ILE A 19 -7.76 4.07 -16.53
CA ILE A 19 -8.77 4.25 -17.54
C ILE A 19 -9.50 5.56 -17.20
N GLY A 20 -9.41 6.56 -18.07
CA GLY A 20 -10.12 7.81 -17.92
C GLY A 20 -11.61 7.64 -18.22
N VAL A 21 -12.43 8.63 -17.84
CA VAL A 21 -13.88 8.64 -18.11
C VAL A 21 -14.23 8.58 -19.59
N GLY A 22 -13.32 9.00 -20.48
CA GLY A 22 -13.45 8.89 -21.92
C GLY A 22 -13.06 7.52 -22.49
N GLY A 23 -12.61 6.57 -21.63
CA GLY A 23 -12.15 5.25 -22.05
C GLY A 23 -10.68 5.19 -22.46
N ASP A 24 -9.94 6.29 -22.41
CA ASP A 24 -8.50 6.34 -22.68
C ASP A 24 -7.73 5.58 -21.59
N ILE A 25 -6.71 4.82 -22.00
CA ILE A 25 -5.82 4.10 -21.10
C ILE A 25 -4.45 4.78 -21.09
N ALA A 26 -3.96 5.12 -19.90
CA ALA A 26 -2.66 5.73 -19.71
C ALA A 26 -1.85 5.02 -18.62
N VAL A 27 -0.53 5.00 -18.75
CA VAL A 27 0.38 4.63 -17.65
C VAL A 27 0.43 5.79 -16.67
N VAL A 28 0.33 5.51 -15.36
CA VAL A 28 0.42 6.51 -14.29
C VAL A 28 1.60 6.26 -13.34
N ALA A 29 2.14 5.05 -13.33
CA ALA A 29 3.38 4.71 -12.63
C ALA A 29 4.03 3.48 -13.26
N GLY A 30 5.35 3.40 -13.18
CA GLY A 30 6.15 2.29 -13.68
C GLY A 30 6.67 2.50 -15.09
N ASN A 31 7.98 2.37 -15.26
CA ASN A 31 8.67 2.42 -16.56
C ASN A 31 8.68 1.05 -17.28
N GLY A 32 8.29 -0.03 -16.59
CA GLY A 32 8.32 -1.41 -17.06
C GLY A 32 9.49 -2.23 -16.53
N ASP A 33 10.42 -1.62 -15.82
CA ASP A 33 11.51 -2.36 -15.16
C ASP A 33 10.98 -3.13 -13.96
N PHE A 34 11.39 -4.38 -13.85
CA PHE A 34 11.10 -5.21 -12.67
C PHE A 34 12.07 -4.85 -11.52
N ALA A 35 12.02 -3.60 -11.09
CA ALA A 35 12.88 -3.01 -10.06
C ALA A 35 12.08 -2.08 -9.14
N ASP A 36 12.70 -1.61 -8.08
CA ASP A 36 12.09 -0.69 -7.11
C ASP A 36 13.00 0.53 -6.87
N HIS A 37 12.98 1.45 -7.79
CA HIS A 37 13.78 2.68 -7.74
C HIS A 37 12.94 3.91 -8.11
N GLY A 38 13.53 5.09 -8.01
CA GLY A 38 12.95 6.34 -8.51
C GLY A 38 12.12 7.11 -7.48
N ASP A 39 12.21 6.77 -6.17
CA ASP A 39 11.61 7.59 -5.13
C ASP A 39 12.12 9.04 -5.17
N GLY A 40 11.19 10.00 -5.06
CA GLY A 40 11.46 11.44 -5.18
C GLY A 40 11.41 11.97 -6.60
N GLY A 41 11.26 11.10 -7.61
CA GLY A 41 11.19 11.46 -9.02
C GLY A 41 9.82 11.19 -9.64
N SER A 42 9.77 11.26 -10.98
CA SER A 42 8.57 10.96 -11.76
C SER A 42 8.13 9.51 -11.59
N ALA A 43 6.85 9.30 -11.30
CA ALA A 43 6.27 7.96 -11.21
C ALA A 43 6.35 7.17 -12.52
N LEU A 44 6.38 7.87 -13.67
CA LEU A 44 6.49 7.24 -14.99
C LEU A 44 7.90 6.69 -15.27
N GLU A 45 8.92 7.26 -14.62
CA GLU A 45 10.31 6.83 -14.75
C GLU A 45 10.74 5.86 -13.65
N ALA A 46 9.91 5.66 -12.66
CA ALA A 46 10.20 4.77 -11.54
C ALA A 46 10.03 3.29 -11.93
N GLY A 47 10.87 2.44 -11.37
CA GLY A 47 10.59 1.00 -11.34
C GLY A 47 9.51 0.73 -10.31
N VAL A 48 8.45 -0.01 -10.69
CA VAL A 48 7.33 -0.42 -9.81
C VAL A 48 7.21 -1.93 -9.87
N ARG A 49 7.76 -2.60 -8.86
CA ARG A 49 7.92 -4.05 -8.89
C ARG A 49 6.69 -4.79 -8.39
N SER A 50 6.09 -5.61 -9.24
CA SER A 50 4.90 -6.42 -8.91
C SER A 50 3.80 -5.59 -8.23
N PRO A 51 3.30 -4.52 -8.86
CA PRO A 51 2.22 -3.73 -8.29
C PRO A 51 0.98 -4.61 -8.10
N GLY A 52 0.39 -4.53 -6.91
CA GLY A 52 -0.77 -5.30 -6.50
C GLY A 52 -1.94 -4.41 -6.10
N GLY A 53 -2.25 -4.35 -4.81
CA GLY A 53 -3.33 -3.52 -4.29
C GLY A 53 -3.11 -2.03 -4.56
N LEU A 54 -4.17 -1.36 -4.98
CA LEU A 54 -4.19 0.08 -5.24
C LEU A 54 -5.27 0.74 -4.38
N ALA A 55 -5.03 1.97 -3.96
CA ALA A 55 -6.03 2.83 -3.33
C ALA A 55 -5.80 4.29 -3.70
N ILE A 56 -6.88 5.04 -3.89
CA ILE A 56 -6.81 6.50 -3.93
C ILE A 56 -7.00 7.00 -2.50
N GLY A 57 -6.02 7.73 -2.02
CA GLY A 57 -6.07 8.30 -0.69
C GLY A 57 -6.98 9.53 -0.60
N PRO A 58 -7.32 9.96 0.62
CA PRO A 58 -8.15 11.14 0.85
C PRO A 58 -7.46 12.46 0.43
N ASP A 59 -6.18 12.39 0.09
CA ASP A 59 -5.36 13.47 -0.49
C ASP A 59 -5.35 13.44 -2.03
N GLY A 60 -6.13 12.56 -2.65
CA GLY A 60 -6.17 12.36 -4.10
C GLY A 60 -4.97 11.61 -4.67
N ALA A 61 -3.99 11.23 -3.85
CA ALA A 61 -2.82 10.50 -4.28
C ALA A 61 -3.14 9.01 -4.53
N LEU A 62 -2.40 8.41 -5.45
CA LEU A 62 -2.45 6.97 -5.70
C LEU A 62 -1.46 6.25 -4.79
N TYR A 63 -1.93 5.26 -4.06
CA TYR A 63 -1.10 4.39 -3.24
C TYR A 63 -0.99 3.01 -3.90
N ILE A 64 0.22 2.47 -3.93
CA ILE A 64 0.57 1.24 -4.64
C ILE A 64 1.22 0.27 -3.66
N VAL A 65 0.66 -0.93 -3.55
CA VAL A 65 1.30 -2.04 -2.83
C VAL A 65 2.24 -2.74 -3.79
N GLU A 66 3.53 -2.79 -3.45
CA GLU A 66 4.56 -3.56 -4.15
C GLU A 66 4.88 -4.81 -3.35
N GLN A 67 4.24 -5.91 -3.72
CA GLN A 67 4.26 -7.15 -2.96
C GLN A 67 5.66 -7.73 -2.78
N THR A 68 6.42 -7.83 -3.86
CA THR A 68 7.76 -8.44 -3.86
C THR A 68 8.87 -7.48 -3.47
N SER A 69 8.61 -6.18 -3.46
CA SER A 69 9.51 -5.16 -2.93
C SER A 69 9.27 -4.87 -1.44
N HIS A 70 8.25 -5.52 -0.86
CA HIS A 70 7.91 -5.34 0.56
C HIS A 70 7.72 -3.88 0.94
N ARG A 71 6.96 -3.13 0.09
CA ARG A 71 6.75 -1.70 0.20
C ARG A 71 5.33 -1.28 -0.12
N ILE A 72 4.97 -0.12 0.39
CA ILE A 72 3.84 0.67 -0.09
C ILE A 72 4.40 2.00 -0.59
N ARG A 73 4.06 2.36 -1.82
CA ARG A 73 4.48 3.63 -2.42
C ARG A 73 3.27 4.54 -2.66
N LYS A 74 3.54 5.83 -2.73
CA LYS A 74 2.56 6.88 -2.99
C LYS A 74 3.00 7.66 -4.22
N VAL A 75 2.08 7.87 -5.15
CA VAL A 75 2.21 8.83 -6.25
C VAL A 75 1.31 10.01 -5.92
N ASP A 76 1.89 11.18 -5.71
CA ASP A 76 1.14 12.39 -5.43
C ASP A 76 0.40 12.91 -6.66
N THR A 77 -0.44 13.92 -6.49
CA THR A 77 -1.21 14.54 -7.59
C THR A 77 -0.34 15.25 -8.62
N GLY A 78 0.92 15.52 -8.31
CA GLY A 78 1.93 16.07 -9.22
C GLY A 78 2.67 14.99 -10.02
N GLY A 79 2.42 13.69 -9.74
CA GLY A 79 3.08 12.58 -10.40
C GLY A 79 4.43 12.18 -9.80
N THR A 80 4.78 12.68 -8.62
CA THR A 80 5.99 12.28 -7.91
C THR A 80 5.73 11.02 -7.09
N ILE A 81 6.58 10.00 -7.23
CA ILE A 81 6.50 8.78 -6.45
C ILE A 81 7.42 8.83 -5.23
N SER A 82 6.96 8.28 -4.11
CA SER A 82 7.71 8.20 -2.87
C SER A 82 7.34 6.96 -2.06
N ARG A 83 8.26 6.52 -1.20
CA ARG A 83 8.00 5.42 -0.27
C ARG A 83 7.08 5.88 0.86
N LYS A 84 6.04 5.10 1.14
CA LYS A 84 5.10 5.35 2.25
C LYS A 84 5.27 4.38 3.40
N ALA A 85 5.63 3.13 3.14
CA ALA A 85 5.93 2.12 4.14
C ALA A 85 6.85 1.03 3.61
N GLY A 86 7.53 0.35 4.52
CA GLY A 86 8.43 -0.76 4.23
C GLY A 86 9.84 -0.31 3.87
N ASN A 87 10.84 -0.91 4.51
CA ASN A 87 12.26 -0.62 4.24
C ASN A 87 12.81 -1.39 3.01
N GLY A 88 11.98 -2.26 2.40
CA GLY A 88 12.34 -3.08 1.25
C GLY A 88 12.93 -4.45 1.60
N MET A 89 13.17 -4.70 2.88
CA MET A 89 13.61 -6.03 3.34
C MET A 89 12.41 -6.82 3.86
N PRO A 90 12.25 -8.11 3.46
CA PRO A 90 11.21 -8.95 4.00
C PRO A 90 11.43 -9.19 5.49
N GLY A 91 10.46 -8.85 6.33
CA GLY A 91 10.57 -9.01 7.77
C GLY A 91 9.38 -8.43 8.50
N TYR A 92 9.41 -8.57 9.82
CA TYR A 92 8.42 -7.98 10.73
C TYR A 92 9.12 -7.12 11.77
N GLY A 93 8.57 -5.94 12.01
CA GLY A 93 9.05 -5.04 13.07
C GLY A 93 8.67 -3.59 12.82
N GLY A 94 9.19 -2.72 13.69
CA GLY A 94 9.03 -1.28 13.56
C GLY A 94 7.75 -0.71 14.13
N ASP A 95 6.94 -1.47 14.88
CA ASP A 95 5.75 -0.93 15.56
C ASP A 95 6.13 0.20 16.52
N GLY A 96 5.36 1.28 16.47
CA GLY A 96 5.62 2.51 17.21
C GLY A 96 6.65 3.44 16.53
N GLY A 97 7.28 3.03 15.43
CA GLY A 97 8.22 3.81 14.65
C GLY A 97 7.68 4.25 13.29
N MET A 98 8.54 4.89 12.50
CA MET A 98 8.18 5.36 11.15
C MET A 98 7.92 4.17 10.21
N ALA A 99 6.78 4.20 9.52
CA ALA A 99 6.38 3.13 8.62
C ALA A 99 7.38 2.89 7.48
N VAL A 100 8.09 3.91 7.03
CA VAL A 100 9.12 3.80 5.99
C VAL A 100 10.35 2.99 6.41
N GLU A 101 10.58 2.87 7.73
CA GLU A 101 11.69 2.08 8.30
C GLU A 101 11.26 0.68 8.75
N ALA A 102 9.96 0.42 8.76
CA ALA A 102 9.41 -0.84 9.25
C ALA A 102 9.72 -2.01 8.32
N GLY A 103 9.94 -3.18 8.91
CA GLY A 103 9.90 -4.44 8.18
C GLY A 103 8.45 -4.81 7.88
N ILE A 104 8.13 -5.04 6.61
CA ILE A 104 6.88 -5.63 6.14
C ILE A 104 7.18 -6.77 5.18
N LYS A 105 6.25 -7.72 4.99
CA LYS A 105 6.52 -8.87 4.15
C LYS A 105 5.30 -9.26 3.32
N GLY A 106 5.44 -9.18 1.99
CA GLY A 106 4.39 -9.54 1.07
C GLY A 106 3.09 -8.75 1.30
N PRO A 107 3.11 -7.42 1.44
CA PRO A 107 1.88 -6.64 1.58
C PRO A 107 0.98 -6.91 0.39
N PHE A 108 -0.36 -6.93 0.59
CA PHE A 108 -1.24 -7.37 -0.50
C PHE A 108 -2.35 -6.36 -0.82
N ARG A 109 -3.11 -5.92 0.17
CA ARG A 109 -4.22 -4.98 0.03
C ARG A 109 -4.12 -3.88 1.06
N MET A 110 -4.68 -2.71 0.76
CA MET A 110 -4.80 -1.61 1.70
C MET A 110 -6.11 -0.88 1.53
N VAL A 111 -6.52 -0.21 2.61
CA VAL A 111 -7.70 0.66 2.65
C VAL A 111 -7.40 1.86 3.56
N PHE A 112 -8.16 2.93 3.39
CA PHE A 112 -8.14 4.07 4.29
C PHE A 112 -9.37 4.04 5.20
N ASP A 113 -9.22 4.50 6.45
CA ASP A 113 -10.35 4.82 7.31
C ASP A 113 -10.75 6.30 7.16
N GLN A 114 -11.83 6.68 7.85
CA GLN A 114 -12.32 8.07 7.86
C GLN A 114 -11.34 9.06 8.50
N GLN A 115 -10.47 8.57 9.41
CA GLN A 115 -9.41 9.33 10.05
C GLN A 115 -8.15 9.42 9.18
N LYS A 116 -8.21 8.90 7.94
CA LYS A 116 -7.11 8.88 6.95
C LYS A 116 -5.94 7.97 7.33
N ASN A 117 -6.13 7.04 8.26
CA ASN A 117 -5.14 6.01 8.51
C ASN A 117 -5.17 4.97 7.38
N ILE A 118 -4.02 4.35 7.10
CA ILE A 118 -3.90 3.26 6.15
C ILE A 118 -3.92 1.95 6.93
N TYR A 119 -4.79 1.03 6.57
CA TYR A 119 -4.76 -0.35 7.02
C TYR A 119 -4.33 -1.24 5.87
N PHE A 120 -3.41 -2.15 6.11
CA PHE A 120 -2.94 -3.06 5.07
C PHE A 120 -2.68 -4.46 5.63
N SER A 121 -2.84 -5.44 4.74
CA SER A 121 -2.45 -6.82 5.04
C SER A 121 -0.94 -6.98 4.85
N ASP A 122 -0.23 -7.24 5.92
CA ASP A 122 1.16 -7.68 5.97
C ASP A 122 1.14 -9.22 5.90
N ARG A 123 0.78 -9.71 4.69
CA ARG A 123 0.26 -11.06 4.45
C ARG A 123 1.21 -12.15 4.91
N ASP A 124 2.47 -12.08 4.52
CA ASP A 124 3.45 -13.13 4.80
C ASP A 124 3.99 -13.04 6.25
N ASN A 125 3.56 -12.01 6.99
CA ASN A 125 3.72 -11.88 8.44
C ASN A 125 2.44 -12.26 9.22
N ASN A 126 1.35 -12.65 8.53
CA ASN A 126 0.05 -12.99 9.13
C ASN A 126 -0.51 -11.87 10.03
N ARG A 127 -0.43 -10.62 9.56
CA ARG A 127 -0.83 -9.43 10.33
C ARG A 127 -1.63 -8.45 9.49
N ILE A 128 -2.46 -7.70 10.20
CA ILE A 128 -3.00 -6.42 9.71
C ILE A 128 -2.24 -5.32 10.42
N ARG A 129 -1.67 -4.41 9.65
CA ARG A 129 -0.94 -3.27 10.16
C ARG A 129 -1.69 -1.99 9.84
N LYS A 130 -1.50 -0.99 10.68
CA LYS A 130 -2.04 0.37 10.52
C LYS A 130 -0.88 1.35 10.43
N ILE A 131 -1.00 2.32 9.52
CA ILE A 131 -0.14 3.51 9.49
C ILE A 131 -1.03 4.70 9.83
N ASP A 132 -0.71 5.42 10.88
CA ASP A 132 -1.46 6.60 11.27
C ASP A 132 -1.08 7.83 10.43
N THR A 133 -1.77 8.95 10.67
CA THR A 133 -1.56 10.20 9.92
C THR A 133 -0.18 10.82 10.16
N ASN A 134 0.52 10.45 11.24
CA ASN A 134 1.89 10.87 11.52
C ASN A 134 2.92 9.95 10.82
N GLY A 135 2.46 8.89 10.15
CA GLY A 135 3.33 7.92 9.49
C GLY A 135 3.87 6.84 10.41
N ILE A 136 3.32 6.71 11.63
CA ILE A 136 3.72 5.68 12.59
C ILE A 136 2.96 4.39 12.30
N ILE A 137 3.69 3.27 12.30
CA ILE A 137 3.12 1.96 12.03
C ILE A 137 2.81 1.20 13.31
N HIS A 138 1.71 0.43 13.29
CA HIS A 138 1.23 -0.38 14.40
C HIS A 138 0.70 -1.71 13.87
N THR A 139 0.85 -2.80 14.64
CA THR A 139 0.10 -4.04 14.42
C THR A 139 -1.27 -3.90 15.08
N VAL A 140 -2.34 -4.19 14.35
CA VAL A 140 -3.72 -4.12 14.86
C VAL A 140 -4.37 -5.49 14.98
N ALA A 141 -3.89 -6.48 14.24
CA ALA A 141 -4.38 -7.86 14.33
C ALA A 141 -3.32 -8.84 13.83
N GLY A 142 -3.42 -10.10 14.29
CA GLY A 142 -2.55 -11.20 13.87
C GLY A 142 -1.27 -11.33 14.70
N HIS A 143 -0.61 -12.48 14.54
CA HIS A 143 0.66 -12.80 15.21
C HIS A 143 1.49 -13.79 14.37
N SER A 144 2.73 -14.08 14.82
CA SER A 144 3.71 -14.87 14.05
C SER A 144 3.47 -16.39 14.02
N ASN A 145 2.58 -16.91 14.85
CA ASN A 145 2.35 -18.36 14.86
C ASN A 145 1.46 -18.75 13.69
N ILE A 146 1.99 -19.63 12.83
CA ILE A 146 1.23 -20.31 11.79
C ILE A 146 0.41 -21.40 12.50
N GLY A 147 -0.76 -21.03 12.98
CA GLY A 147 -1.71 -21.93 13.62
C GLY A 147 -3.07 -21.29 13.61
N TRP A 148 -4.10 -22.11 13.48
CA TRP A 148 -5.48 -21.66 13.67
C TRP A 148 -5.59 -21.10 15.08
N VAL A 149 -5.71 -19.78 15.22
CA VAL A 149 -6.06 -19.19 16.49
C VAL A 149 -7.53 -19.49 16.70
N GLN A 150 -7.81 -20.17 17.79
CA GLN A 150 -9.17 -20.41 18.24
C GLN A 150 -9.90 -19.07 18.32
N ASP A 151 -11.04 -18.93 17.66
CA ASP A 151 -11.93 -17.78 17.80
C ASP A 151 -12.21 -17.55 19.28
N GLY A 152 -11.92 -16.39 19.81
CA GLY A 152 -12.14 -16.08 21.23
C GLY A 152 -11.16 -15.05 21.80
N LEU A 153 -10.09 -14.65 21.10
CA LEU A 153 -9.36 -13.45 21.48
C LEU A 153 -10.11 -12.25 20.89
N GLU A 154 -10.70 -11.45 21.74
CA GLU A 154 -11.35 -10.21 21.35
C GLU A 154 -10.34 -9.28 20.67
N VAL A 155 -10.37 -9.25 19.34
CA VAL A 155 -9.81 -8.14 18.60
C VAL A 155 -10.85 -7.04 18.65
N HIS A 156 -10.70 -6.08 19.54
CA HIS A 156 -11.54 -4.89 19.56
C HIS A 156 -11.24 -4.03 18.32
N ILE A 157 -11.81 -4.44 17.18
CA ILE A 157 -11.96 -3.53 16.05
C ILE A 157 -13.24 -2.75 16.33
N THR A 158 -13.11 -1.56 16.85
CA THR A 158 -14.24 -0.64 16.95
C THR A 158 -14.58 -0.19 15.54
N VAL A 159 -15.41 -0.96 14.86
CA VAL A 159 -16.04 -0.54 13.61
C VAL A 159 -17.11 0.46 14.00
N HIS A 160 -16.84 1.74 13.90
CA HIS A 160 -17.87 2.75 13.97
C HIS A 160 -18.73 2.59 12.73
N ASN A 161 -19.98 2.19 12.94
CA ASN A 161 -20.99 2.07 11.90
C ASN A 161 -21.02 3.35 11.06
N PHE A 162 -20.94 3.16 9.75
CA PHE A 162 -21.24 4.18 8.77
C PHE A 162 -22.76 4.46 8.82
N PRO A 163 -23.18 5.74 8.79
CA PRO A 163 -24.57 6.06 8.47
C PRO A 163 -24.85 5.83 6.99
#